data_d70e9a26a77e015879c863db6a44cc30
#
_entry.id   d70e9a26a77e015879c863db6a44cc30
#
_cell.length_a   1.000
_cell.length_b   1.000
_cell.length_c   1.000
_cell.angle_alpha   90.00
_cell.angle_beta   90.00
_cell.angle_gamma   90.00
#
_symmetry.space_group_name_H-M   'P 1'
#
loop_
_entity.id
_entity.type
_entity.pdbx_description
1 polymer ?
#
loop_
_entity_poly.entity_id
_entity_poly.type
_entity_poly.pdbx_seq_one_letter_code
_entity_poly.pdbx_strand_id
1 'polypeptide(L)'
;MPRAKQTMDGNTAAAHVAYAYTDVAAIYPITPSSPMADSVDQWSAAGQKNIFGNQVKVVEMESEAGAAGAVHGSLGAGAVTTTFTASQGLLLMIPNMYKIAAEQLPCVFDVSARTVATQSLNIFGDHSDVMACRQTGFAMLVESSVQEVMDLSPVAHLAAIEGKVPFLNFFDGFRTSHEYQKIEKWDYADLKEMCNMEAVEEFRKKALNPEHPKMRGSHENGDVFFQHREACNSVYDALPAVVEKYMAKINAKLGTNYDLF
;
A
#
# COMPACT_ATOMS: atom_id res chain seq x y z
N MET A 1 -22.17 -14.66 -6.67
CA MET A 1 -22.50 -14.30 -8.08
C MET A 1 -21.19 -14.09 -8.82
N PRO A 2 -21.11 -14.33 -10.13
CA PRO A 2 -19.87 -14.01 -10.86
C PRO A 2 -19.57 -12.50 -10.74
N ARG A 3 -18.31 -12.16 -10.53
CA ARG A 3 -17.86 -10.75 -10.46
C ARG A 3 -18.09 -10.04 -11.81
N ALA A 4 -18.33 -8.72 -11.74
CA ALA A 4 -18.45 -7.91 -12.95
C ALA A 4 -17.11 -7.91 -13.71
N LYS A 5 -17.17 -8.07 -15.05
CA LYS A 5 -15.97 -7.95 -15.91
C LYS A 5 -15.86 -6.55 -16.46
N GLN A 6 -14.66 -6.00 -16.37
CA GLN A 6 -14.33 -4.68 -16.90
C GLN A 6 -12.95 -4.70 -17.57
N THR A 7 -12.81 -3.96 -18.69
CA THR A 7 -11.51 -3.76 -19.32
C THR A 7 -10.80 -2.59 -18.64
N MET A 8 -9.60 -2.84 -18.12
CA MET A 8 -8.77 -1.84 -17.47
C MET A 8 -7.30 -2.24 -17.51
N ASP A 9 -6.42 -1.31 -17.18
CA ASP A 9 -4.99 -1.56 -17.01
C ASP A 9 -4.62 -1.86 -15.54
N GLY A 10 -3.36 -2.24 -15.31
CA GLY A 10 -2.86 -2.57 -13.98
C GLY A 10 -2.90 -1.38 -13.01
N ASN A 11 -2.59 -0.17 -13.47
CA ASN A 11 -2.70 1.03 -12.64
C ASN A 11 -4.13 1.26 -12.16
N THR A 12 -5.10 1.14 -13.05
CA THR A 12 -6.53 1.28 -12.70
C THR A 12 -6.98 0.17 -11.74
N ALA A 13 -6.48 -1.06 -11.92
CA ALA A 13 -6.78 -2.18 -11.04
C ALA A 13 -6.24 -1.96 -9.62
N ALA A 14 -4.97 -1.56 -9.48
CA ALA A 14 -4.36 -1.22 -8.19
C ALA A 14 -5.07 -0.04 -7.52
N ALA A 15 -5.31 1.04 -8.27
CA ALA A 15 -6.02 2.22 -7.77
C ALA A 15 -7.43 1.88 -7.25
N HIS A 16 -8.15 0.96 -7.93
CA HIS A 16 -9.49 0.53 -7.49
C HIS A 16 -9.45 -0.13 -6.11
N VAL A 17 -8.48 -1.00 -5.88
CA VAL A 17 -8.29 -1.68 -4.59
C VAL A 17 -7.78 -0.69 -3.53
N ALA A 18 -6.76 0.10 -3.87
CA ALA A 18 -6.21 1.10 -2.96
C ALA A 18 -7.27 2.09 -2.48
N TYR A 19 -8.13 2.58 -3.39
CA TYR A 19 -9.22 3.49 -3.05
C TYR A 19 -10.15 2.90 -1.99
N ALA A 20 -10.46 1.60 -2.09
CA ALA A 20 -11.34 0.93 -1.15
C ALA A 20 -10.82 0.99 0.30
N TYR A 21 -9.51 0.84 0.50
CA TYR A 21 -8.88 0.72 1.82
C TYR A 21 -8.17 1.99 2.31
N THR A 22 -8.34 3.12 1.63
CA THR A 22 -7.58 4.35 1.90
C THR A 22 -8.47 5.48 2.39
N ASP A 23 -8.06 6.18 3.46
CA ASP A 23 -8.65 7.45 3.89
C ASP A 23 -7.93 8.64 3.23
N VAL A 24 -6.60 8.56 3.09
CA VAL A 24 -5.75 9.62 2.52
C VAL A 24 -4.78 9.03 1.50
N ALA A 25 -4.71 9.59 0.31
CA ALA A 25 -3.68 9.34 -0.67
C ALA A 25 -2.75 10.56 -0.75
N ALA A 26 -1.51 10.42 -0.32
CA ALA A 26 -0.50 11.48 -0.44
C ALA A 26 0.42 11.15 -1.61
N ILE A 27 0.46 12.01 -2.62
CA ILE A 27 1.03 11.70 -3.92
C ILE A 27 2.04 12.75 -4.38
N TYR A 28 2.94 12.32 -5.26
CA TYR A 28 3.66 13.16 -6.19
C TYR A 28 3.81 12.37 -7.50
N PRO A 29 3.23 12.86 -8.62
CA PRO A 29 3.13 12.08 -9.85
C PRO A 29 4.48 11.71 -10.42
N ILE A 30 4.66 10.44 -10.77
CA ILE A 30 5.83 9.91 -11.47
C ILE A 30 5.41 8.80 -12.45
N THR A 31 5.93 8.85 -13.69
CA THR A 31 5.71 7.81 -14.71
C THR A 31 6.43 6.51 -14.30
N PRO A 32 5.78 5.32 -14.38
CA PRO A 32 4.47 5.02 -14.97
C PRO A 32 3.31 4.93 -13.95
N SER A 33 3.49 5.34 -12.70
CA SER A 33 2.48 5.18 -11.63
C SER A 33 1.44 6.31 -11.56
N SER A 34 1.66 7.45 -12.23
CA SER A 34 0.75 8.61 -12.20
C SER A 34 -0.72 8.28 -12.45
N PRO A 35 -1.09 7.37 -13.39
CA PRO A 35 -2.51 7.06 -13.62
C PRO A 35 -3.23 6.45 -12.41
N MET A 36 -2.53 5.86 -11.44
CA MET A 36 -3.14 5.43 -10.18
C MET A 36 -3.64 6.64 -9.38
N ALA A 37 -2.78 7.64 -9.22
CA ALA A 37 -3.12 8.87 -8.52
C ALA A 37 -4.25 9.64 -9.21
N ASP A 38 -4.18 9.77 -10.55
CA ASP A 38 -5.21 10.42 -11.38
C ASP A 38 -6.57 9.73 -11.20
N SER A 39 -6.62 8.40 -11.19
CA SER A 39 -7.84 7.63 -10.99
C SER A 39 -8.44 7.88 -9.61
N VAL A 40 -7.62 7.84 -8.57
CA VAL A 40 -8.05 8.08 -7.18
C VAL A 40 -8.59 9.50 -7.01
N ASP A 41 -7.93 10.50 -7.58
CA ASP A 41 -8.38 11.89 -7.54
C ASP A 41 -9.71 12.08 -8.26
N GLN A 42 -9.85 11.54 -9.47
CA GLN A 42 -11.11 11.58 -10.24
C GLN A 42 -12.26 10.93 -9.48
N TRP A 43 -12.06 9.75 -8.88
CA TRP A 43 -13.12 9.08 -8.11
C TRP A 43 -13.47 9.84 -6.84
N SER A 44 -12.49 10.42 -6.17
CA SER A 44 -12.71 11.29 -5.02
C SER A 44 -13.54 12.52 -5.41
N ALA A 45 -13.15 13.22 -6.47
CA ALA A 45 -13.89 14.38 -7.00
C ALA A 45 -15.32 14.03 -7.42
N ALA A 46 -15.54 12.80 -7.93
CA ALA A 46 -16.86 12.29 -8.27
C ALA A 46 -17.71 11.88 -7.05
N GLY A 47 -17.17 11.96 -5.84
CA GLY A 47 -17.90 11.63 -4.61
C GLY A 47 -17.93 10.15 -4.26
N GLN A 48 -17.10 9.31 -4.90
CA GLN A 48 -17.00 7.89 -4.59
C GLN A 48 -16.58 7.69 -3.12
N LYS A 49 -17.17 6.71 -2.47
CA LYS A 49 -16.84 6.39 -1.08
C LYS A 49 -15.98 5.12 -1.01
N ASN A 50 -15.01 5.13 -0.09
CA ASN A 50 -14.25 3.96 0.29
C ASN A 50 -15.09 3.01 1.17
N ILE A 51 -14.50 1.89 1.62
CA ILE A 51 -15.21 0.92 2.48
C ILE A 51 -15.55 1.46 3.86
N PHE A 52 -14.89 2.52 4.29
CA PHE A 52 -15.14 3.22 5.57
C PHE A 52 -16.29 4.24 5.47
N GLY A 53 -16.81 4.48 4.26
CA GLY A 53 -17.91 5.40 4.00
C GLY A 53 -17.50 6.85 3.73
N ASN A 54 -16.21 7.11 3.54
CA ASN A 54 -15.62 8.42 3.28
C ASN A 54 -15.11 8.55 1.85
N GLN A 55 -15.02 9.78 1.34
CA GLN A 55 -14.23 10.09 0.16
C GLN A 55 -12.74 10.03 0.54
N VAL A 56 -11.89 9.53 -0.35
CA VAL A 56 -10.44 9.56 -0.15
C VAL A 56 -9.96 11.01 -0.28
N LYS A 57 -9.21 11.47 0.71
CA LYS A 57 -8.55 12.77 0.63
C LYS A 57 -7.25 12.63 -0.17
N VAL A 58 -7.20 13.22 -1.34
CA VAL A 58 -5.98 13.27 -2.14
C VAL A 58 -5.19 14.53 -1.80
N VAL A 59 -3.89 14.38 -1.57
CA VAL A 59 -2.96 15.48 -1.27
C VAL A 59 -1.75 15.34 -2.17
N GLU A 60 -1.59 16.28 -3.10
CA GLU A 60 -0.41 16.37 -3.94
C GLU A 60 0.66 17.21 -3.25
N MET A 61 1.87 16.68 -3.23
CA MET A 61 3.03 17.29 -2.56
C MET A 61 4.04 17.81 -3.59
N GLU A 62 5.11 18.45 -3.14
CA GLU A 62 6.15 19.03 -4.01
C GLU A 62 7.30 18.05 -4.32
N SER A 63 7.29 16.88 -3.72
CA SER A 63 8.24 15.80 -3.97
C SER A 63 7.76 14.48 -3.36
N GLU A 64 8.34 13.36 -3.81
CA GLU A 64 8.07 12.04 -3.23
C GLU A 64 8.49 11.96 -1.75
N ALA A 65 9.58 12.60 -1.36
CA ALA A 65 9.97 12.70 0.04
C ALA A 65 8.92 13.43 0.87
N GLY A 66 8.33 14.49 0.32
CA GLY A 66 7.20 15.21 0.91
C GLY A 66 5.95 14.34 1.00
N ALA A 67 5.63 13.59 -0.07
CA ALA A 67 4.53 12.64 -0.09
C ALA A 67 4.69 11.56 1.00
N ALA A 68 5.88 10.96 1.13
CA ALA A 68 6.16 9.98 2.19
C ALA A 68 6.07 10.58 3.60
N GLY A 69 6.48 11.85 3.77
CA GLY A 69 6.29 12.60 5.01
C GLY A 69 4.80 12.81 5.35
N ALA A 70 4.00 13.16 4.35
CA ALA A 70 2.55 13.29 4.50
C ALA A 70 1.88 11.94 4.80
N VAL A 71 2.32 10.84 4.18
CA VAL A 71 1.88 9.47 4.52
C VAL A 71 2.17 9.18 5.99
N HIS A 72 3.41 9.39 6.45
CA HIS A 72 3.80 9.12 7.83
C HIS A 72 2.97 9.96 8.82
N GLY A 73 2.81 11.25 8.57
CA GLY A 73 2.01 12.14 9.42
C GLY A 73 0.53 11.75 9.45
N SER A 74 -0.03 11.40 8.32
CA SER A 74 -1.42 10.97 8.17
C SER A 74 -1.69 9.65 8.91
N LEU A 75 -0.80 8.67 8.80
CA LEU A 75 -0.83 7.43 9.58
C LEU A 75 -0.74 7.71 11.08
N GLY A 76 0.15 8.63 11.48
CA GLY A 76 0.27 9.08 12.87
C GLY A 76 -1.03 9.70 13.40
N ALA A 77 -1.80 10.36 12.54
CA ALA A 77 -3.12 10.90 12.84
C ALA A 77 -4.26 9.86 12.80
N GLY A 78 -3.97 8.61 12.47
CA GLY A 78 -4.93 7.50 12.47
C GLY A 78 -5.71 7.31 11.17
N ALA A 79 -5.29 7.93 10.09
CA ALA A 79 -5.86 7.71 8.76
C ALA A 79 -5.11 6.57 8.05
N VAL A 80 -5.83 5.58 7.52
CA VAL A 80 -5.24 4.57 6.65
C VAL A 80 -4.80 5.26 5.36
N THR A 81 -3.52 5.18 5.05
CA THR A 81 -2.91 6.03 4.02
C THR A 81 -2.14 5.21 3.00
N THR A 82 -2.22 5.63 1.74
CA THR A 82 -1.54 5.01 0.60
C THR A 82 -0.78 6.07 -0.21
N THR A 83 0.19 5.63 -1.01
CA THR A 83 0.86 6.44 -2.03
C THR A 83 1.17 5.62 -3.27
N PHE A 84 1.37 6.31 -4.39
CA PHE A 84 1.66 5.73 -5.71
C PHE A 84 2.98 6.30 -6.21
N THR A 85 3.93 5.43 -6.57
CA THR A 85 5.27 5.90 -6.94
C THR A 85 6.00 4.90 -7.84
N ALA A 86 7.22 5.25 -8.23
CA ALA A 86 8.13 4.42 -9.02
C ALA A 86 9.58 4.93 -8.91
N SER A 87 10.57 4.07 -9.20
CA SER A 87 11.95 4.45 -9.50
C SER A 87 12.58 5.39 -8.47
N GLN A 88 13.18 6.49 -8.93
CA GLN A 88 13.81 7.51 -8.04
C GLN A 88 12.82 8.06 -7.00
N GLY A 89 11.54 8.17 -7.35
CA GLY A 89 10.52 8.61 -6.42
C GLY A 89 10.41 7.69 -5.22
N LEU A 90 10.39 6.38 -5.46
CA LEU A 90 10.40 5.39 -4.37
C LEU A 90 11.70 5.50 -3.54
N LEU A 91 12.85 5.70 -4.17
CA LEU A 91 14.12 5.86 -3.45
C LEU A 91 14.14 7.08 -2.54
N LEU A 92 13.49 8.18 -2.93
CA LEU A 92 13.34 9.37 -2.09
C LEU A 92 12.44 9.15 -0.87
N MET A 93 11.62 8.10 -0.88
CA MET A 93 10.74 7.76 0.25
C MET A 93 11.43 6.90 1.31
N ILE A 94 12.59 6.30 1.02
CA ILE A 94 13.28 5.32 1.89
C ILE A 94 13.43 5.80 3.35
N PRO A 95 13.86 7.02 3.66
CA PRO A 95 13.99 7.47 5.06
C PRO A 95 12.68 7.39 5.84
N ASN A 96 11.56 7.76 5.20
CA ASN A 96 10.23 7.66 5.82
C ASN A 96 9.73 6.20 5.88
N MET A 97 10.10 5.36 4.91
CA MET A 97 9.76 3.94 4.94
C MET A 97 10.33 3.25 6.18
N TYR A 98 11.59 3.51 6.54
CA TYR A 98 12.16 3.01 7.79
C TYR A 98 11.36 3.45 9.02
N LYS A 99 10.90 4.69 9.05
CA LYS A 99 10.08 5.22 10.15
C LYS A 99 8.71 4.52 10.22
N ILE A 100 8.02 4.46 9.10
CA ILE A 100 6.69 3.85 8.99
C ILE A 100 6.72 2.37 9.43
N ALA A 101 7.72 1.61 8.95
CA ALA A 101 7.89 0.21 9.29
C ALA A 101 8.22 0.00 10.77
N ALA A 102 9.17 0.78 11.31
CA ALA A 102 9.59 0.66 12.70
C ALA A 102 8.48 1.08 13.69
N GLU A 103 7.63 2.00 13.31
CA GLU A 103 6.46 2.41 14.10
C GLU A 103 5.24 1.49 13.90
N GLN A 104 5.36 0.43 13.09
CA GLN A 104 4.31 -0.56 12.82
C GLN A 104 3.02 0.08 12.31
N LEU A 105 3.15 1.02 11.37
CA LEU A 105 2.05 1.76 10.79
C LEU A 105 1.54 1.04 9.53
N PRO A 106 0.25 0.70 9.45
CA PRO A 106 -0.31 0.01 8.30
C PRO A 106 -0.45 0.96 7.10
N CYS A 107 0.28 0.69 6.04
CA CYS A 107 0.08 1.37 4.76
C CYS A 107 0.51 0.49 3.59
N VAL A 108 0.09 0.87 2.40
CA VAL A 108 0.55 0.26 1.16
C VAL A 108 1.11 1.35 0.26
N PHE A 109 2.29 1.08 -0.30
CA PHE A 109 2.86 1.83 -1.40
C PHE A 109 2.64 1.00 -2.66
N ASP A 110 1.77 1.46 -3.56
CA ASP A 110 1.55 0.83 -4.85
C ASP A 110 2.59 1.34 -5.85
N VAL A 111 3.33 0.43 -6.45
CA VAL A 111 4.50 0.76 -7.26
C VAL A 111 4.39 0.13 -8.65
N SER A 112 4.31 0.96 -9.68
CA SER A 112 4.56 0.52 -11.06
C SER A 112 6.07 0.50 -11.27
N ALA A 113 6.72 -0.62 -10.96
CA ALA A 113 8.16 -0.74 -10.86
C ALA A 113 8.88 -0.30 -12.15
N ARG A 114 9.87 0.56 -12.01
CA ARG A 114 10.62 1.17 -13.11
C ARG A 114 12.11 1.17 -12.83
N THR A 115 12.91 0.92 -13.88
CA THR A 115 14.37 1.03 -13.82
C THR A 115 14.81 2.31 -13.11
N VAL A 116 15.73 2.17 -12.17
CA VAL A 116 16.40 3.32 -11.54
C VAL A 116 17.36 3.96 -12.55
N ALA A 117 17.26 5.27 -12.78
CA ALA A 117 18.14 5.98 -13.67
C ALA A 117 19.59 5.93 -13.17
N THR A 118 20.51 5.61 -14.08
CA THR A 118 21.96 5.55 -13.83
C THR A 118 22.68 6.45 -14.84
N GLN A 119 23.36 5.89 -15.84
CA GLN A 119 24.01 6.68 -16.92
C GLN A 119 22.98 7.36 -17.85
N SER A 120 21.76 6.85 -17.88
CA SER A 120 20.62 7.45 -18.60
C SER A 120 19.31 7.03 -17.96
N LEU A 121 18.23 7.70 -18.35
CA LEU A 121 16.87 7.33 -17.96
C LEU A 121 16.36 6.18 -18.84
N ASN A 122 15.80 5.16 -18.20
CA ASN A 122 14.99 4.14 -18.84
C ASN A 122 13.62 4.09 -18.11
N ILE A 123 12.54 4.24 -18.86
CA ILE A 123 11.18 4.31 -18.29
C ILE A 123 10.50 2.95 -18.18
N PHE A 124 11.07 1.90 -18.79
CA PHE A 124 10.48 0.56 -18.73
C PHE A 124 10.68 -0.13 -17.38
N GLY A 125 9.84 -1.15 -17.17
CA GLY A 125 9.81 -1.92 -15.94
C GLY A 125 11.06 -2.73 -15.68
N ASP A 126 11.55 -2.63 -14.48
CA ASP A 126 12.43 -3.59 -13.81
C ASP A 126 12.25 -3.42 -12.29
N HIS A 127 12.88 -4.27 -11.50
CA HIS A 127 12.69 -4.28 -10.05
C HIS A 127 13.84 -3.63 -9.27
N SER A 128 14.70 -2.82 -9.92
CA SER A 128 15.83 -2.17 -9.26
C SER A 128 15.39 -1.19 -8.16
N ASP A 129 14.26 -0.52 -8.37
CA ASP A 129 13.68 0.42 -7.41
C ASP A 129 13.15 -0.28 -6.15
N VAL A 130 12.27 -1.29 -6.32
CA VAL A 130 11.70 -2.04 -5.19
C VAL A 130 12.77 -2.85 -4.45
N MET A 131 13.74 -3.41 -5.16
CA MET A 131 14.86 -4.13 -4.54
C MET A 131 15.77 -3.22 -3.71
N ALA A 132 15.90 -1.94 -4.07
CA ALA A 132 16.60 -0.95 -3.25
C ALA A 132 15.90 -0.72 -1.89
N CYS A 133 14.59 -0.96 -1.82
CA CYS A 133 13.78 -0.77 -0.62
C CYS A 133 13.65 -2.01 0.27
N ARG A 134 14.19 -3.16 -0.12
CA ARG A 134 14.03 -4.45 0.60
C ARG A 134 14.47 -4.45 2.06
N GLN A 135 15.31 -3.48 2.46
CA GLN A 135 15.84 -3.36 3.82
C GLN A 135 15.01 -2.45 4.72
N THR A 136 14.00 -1.78 4.19
CA THR A 136 13.23 -0.77 4.93
C THR A 136 12.29 -1.33 5.99
N GLY A 137 12.00 -2.63 5.92
CA GLY A 137 11.02 -3.30 6.77
C GLY A 137 9.61 -3.37 6.18
N PHE A 138 9.43 -2.89 4.96
CA PHE A 138 8.19 -3.15 4.19
C PHE A 138 8.16 -4.61 3.73
N ALA A 139 7.02 -5.26 3.86
CA ALA A 139 6.76 -6.51 3.16
C ALA A 139 6.55 -6.22 1.67
N MET A 140 6.83 -7.21 0.82
CA MET A 140 6.80 -7.04 -0.63
C MET A 140 5.84 -8.06 -1.25
N LEU A 141 4.86 -7.57 -2.00
CA LEU A 141 3.93 -8.37 -2.78
C LEU A 141 4.08 -7.98 -4.27
N VAL A 142 4.21 -8.98 -5.13
CA VAL A 142 4.40 -8.77 -6.57
C VAL A 142 3.26 -9.43 -7.36
N GLU A 143 2.80 -8.73 -8.40
CA GLU A 143 1.81 -9.24 -9.33
C GLU A 143 2.34 -9.20 -10.76
N SER A 144 2.02 -10.22 -11.56
CA SER A 144 2.54 -10.41 -12.93
C SER A 144 1.51 -10.12 -14.02
N SER A 145 0.26 -9.90 -13.68
CA SER A 145 -0.83 -9.63 -14.63
C SER A 145 -1.86 -8.66 -14.05
N VAL A 146 -2.65 -8.03 -14.91
CA VAL A 146 -3.71 -7.09 -14.49
C VAL A 146 -4.76 -7.79 -13.60
N GLN A 147 -5.06 -9.08 -13.87
CA GLN A 147 -5.98 -9.83 -13.04
C GLN A 147 -5.37 -10.11 -11.66
N GLU A 148 -4.08 -10.47 -11.58
CA GLU A 148 -3.39 -10.65 -10.30
C GLU A 148 -3.32 -9.35 -9.49
N VAL A 149 -3.07 -8.21 -10.13
CA VAL A 149 -3.14 -6.89 -9.45
C VAL A 149 -4.50 -6.70 -8.79
N MET A 150 -5.59 -6.97 -9.53
CA MET A 150 -6.95 -6.86 -8.98
C MET A 150 -7.21 -7.86 -7.84
N ASP A 151 -6.68 -9.09 -7.96
CA ASP A 151 -6.97 -10.17 -7.04
C ASP A 151 -6.11 -10.13 -5.77
N LEU A 152 -4.82 -9.77 -5.88
CA LEU A 152 -3.83 -9.84 -4.80
C LEU A 152 -3.57 -8.51 -4.09
N SER A 153 -3.74 -7.35 -4.73
CA SER A 153 -3.59 -6.07 -4.03
C SER A 153 -4.42 -5.98 -2.74
N PRO A 154 -5.64 -6.57 -2.65
CA PRO A 154 -6.36 -6.61 -1.37
C PRO A 154 -5.58 -7.33 -0.25
N VAL A 155 -4.75 -8.34 -0.58
CA VAL A 155 -3.91 -9.03 0.42
C VAL A 155 -2.96 -8.06 1.07
N ALA A 156 -2.27 -7.21 0.28
CA ALA A 156 -1.34 -6.21 0.79
C ALA A 156 -2.02 -5.26 1.79
N HIS A 157 -3.17 -4.71 1.43
CA HIS A 157 -3.92 -3.78 2.29
C HIS A 157 -4.45 -4.46 3.56
N LEU A 158 -5.06 -5.63 3.43
CA LEU A 158 -5.65 -6.38 4.55
C LEU A 158 -4.57 -6.88 5.50
N ALA A 159 -3.46 -7.39 4.96
CA ALA A 159 -2.34 -7.86 5.76
C ALA A 159 -1.59 -6.71 6.43
N ALA A 160 -1.46 -5.54 5.78
CA ALA A 160 -0.89 -4.36 6.40
C ALA A 160 -1.70 -3.92 7.63
N ILE A 161 -3.03 -3.87 7.50
CA ILE A 161 -3.94 -3.45 8.58
C ILE A 161 -3.86 -4.43 9.77
N GLU A 162 -3.99 -5.72 9.52
CA GLU A 162 -4.02 -6.72 10.58
C GLU A 162 -2.61 -7.05 11.12
N GLY A 163 -1.63 -7.20 10.23
CA GLY A 163 -0.26 -7.55 10.57
C GLY A 163 0.58 -6.37 11.08
N LYS A 164 0.11 -5.13 10.96
CA LYS A 164 0.83 -3.91 11.39
C LYS A 164 2.21 -3.76 10.73
N VAL A 165 2.34 -4.26 9.50
CA VAL A 165 3.55 -4.14 8.68
C VAL A 165 3.15 -3.47 7.38
N PRO A 166 3.83 -2.40 6.96
CA PRO A 166 3.55 -1.76 5.68
C PRO A 166 3.99 -2.65 4.50
N PHE A 167 3.34 -2.46 3.34
CA PHE A 167 3.61 -3.23 2.13
C PHE A 167 4.09 -2.35 0.98
N LEU A 168 5.03 -2.86 0.21
CA LEU A 168 5.22 -2.53 -1.19
C LEU A 168 4.39 -3.53 -2.01
N ASN A 169 3.37 -3.03 -2.68
CA ASN A 169 2.56 -3.76 -3.63
C ASN A 169 2.99 -3.33 -5.03
N PHE A 170 3.55 -4.22 -5.85
CA PHE A 170 4.19 -3.79 -7.08
C PHE A 170 4.02 -4.75 -8.24
N PHE A 171 4.06 -4.17 -9.42
CA PHE A 171 3.97 -4.84 -10.72
C PHE A 171 4.81 -4.10 -11.76
N ASP A 172 5.07 -4.73 -12.91
CA ASP A 172 5.91 -4.14 -13.95
C ASP A 172 5.32 -2.85 -14.52
N GLY A 173 6.13 -1.80 -14.48
CA GLY A 173 5.84 -0.54 -15.17
C GLY A 173 5.83 -0.69 -16.69
N PHE A 174 4.87 -0.06 -17.37
CA PHE A 174 4.56 -0.13 -18.80
C PHE A 174 4.06 -1.49 -19.34
N ARG A 175 4.44 -2.60 -18.74
CA ARG A 175 3.82 -3.88 -19.03
C ARG A 175 2.50 -3.97 -18.26
N THR A 176 2.49 -4.62 -17.12
CA THR A 176 1.27 -4.79 -16.32
C THR A 176 0.56 -3.46 -16.06
N SER A 177 1.30 -2.38 -15.76
CA SER A 177 0.70 -1.08 -15.41
C SER A 177 -0.14 -0.46 -16.53
N HIS A 178 0.19 -0.68 -17.81
CA HIS A 178 -0.48 -0.09 -18.98
C HIS A 178 -1.07 -1.13 -19.93
N GLU A 179 -1.00 -2.41 -19.59
CA GLU A 179 -1.61 -3.47 -20.37
C GLU A 179 -3.12 -3.51 -20.10
N TYR A 180 -3.92 -3.34 -21.15
CA TYR A 180 -5.37 -3.45 -21.03
C TYR A 180 -5.83 -4.90 -21.11
N GLN A 181 -6.46 -5.38 -20.07
CA GLN A 181 -7.06 -6.71 -20.01
C GLN A 181 -8.54 -6.62 -19.58
N LYS A 182 -9.35 -7.57 -20.04
CA LYS A 182 -10.71 -7.75 -19.56
C LYS A 182 -10.67 -8.65 -18.33
N ILE A 183 -10.75 -8.07 -17.16
CA ILE A 183 -10.60 -8.74 -15.86
C ILE A 183 -11.90 -8.78 -15.06
N GLU A 184 -11.96 -9.66 -14.08
CA GLU A 184 -12.99 -9.68 -13.07
C GLU A 184 -12.64 -8.71 -11.94
N LYS A 185 -13.55 -7.78 -11.63
CA LYS A 185 -13.34 -6.70 -10.67
C LYS A 185 -13.98 -7.01 -9.33
N TRP A 186 -13.32 -6.66 -8.22
CA TRP A 186 -13.93 -6.69 -6.89
C TRP A 186 -15.06 -5.66 -6.74
N ASP A 187 -16.12 -6.08 -6.07
CA ASP A 187 -17.09 -5.14 -5.50
C ASP A 187 -16.59 -4.64 -4.13
N TYR A 188 -16.87 -3.39 -3.79
CA TYR A 188 -16.48 -2.82 -2.50
C TYR A 188 -17.19 -3.49 -1.32
N ALA A 189 -18.35 -4.11 -1.52
CA ALA A 189 -18.98 -4.92 -0.51
C ALA A 189 -18.15 -6.15 -0.12
N ASP A 190 -17.56 -6.84 -1.12
CA ASP A 190 -16.68 -7.98 -0.88
C ASP A 190 -15.37 -7.55 -0.21
N LEU A 191 -14.77 -6.43 -0.65
CA LEU A 191 -13.56 -5.88 -0.04
C LEU A 191 -13.80 -5.50 1.42
N LYS A 192 -14.95 -4.91 1.73
CA LYS A 192 -15.35 -4.56 3.10
C LYS A 192 -15.55 -5.79 3.97
N GLU A 193 -16.21 -6.83 3.45
CA GLU A 193 -16.45 -8.10 4.18
C GLU A 193 -15.13 -8.78 4.59
N MET A 194 -14.09 -8.69 3.75
CA MET A 194 -12.78 -9.26 4.05
C MET A 194 -11.99 -8.47 5.09
N CYS A 195 -12.28 -7.19 5.28
CA CYS A 195 -11.52 -6.29 6.13
C CYS A 195 -11.75 -6.59 7.62
N ASN A 196 -10.67 -6.70 8.38
CA ASN A 196 -10.71 -6.74 9.84
C ASN A 196 -10.94 -5.33 10.39
N MET A 197 -12.22 -4.94 10.54
CA MET A 197 -12.60 -3.61 11.03
C MET A 197 -12.16 -3.34 12.47
N GLU A 198 -12.01 -4.38 13.29
CA GLU A 198 -11.48 -4.24 14.67
C GLU A 198 -10.01 -3.79 14.63
N ALA A 199 -9.20 -4.37 13.73
CA ALA A 199 -7.81 -3.94 13.54
C ALA A 199 -7.73 -2.47 13.06
N VAL A 200 -8.64 -2.03 12.19
CA VAL A 200 -8.74 -0.62 11.77
C VAL A 200 -9.05 0.29 12.96
N GLU A 201 -10.00 -0.10 13.80
CA GLU A 201 -10.35 0.67 15.01
C GLU A 201 -9.20 0.71 16.02
N GLU A 202 -8.50 -0.41 16.22
CA GLU A 202 -7.31 -0.44 17.08
C GLU A 202 -6.22 0.50 16.57
N PHE A 203 -5.99 0.52 15.27
CA PHE A 203 -5.05 1.45 14.64
C PHE A 203 -5.47 2.91 14.90
N ARG A 204 -6.72 3.25 14.65
CA ARG A 204 -7.26 4.61 14.87
C ARG A 204 -7.19 5.04 16.34
N LYS A 205 -7.43 4.14 17.28
CA LYS A 205 -7.28 4.41 18.74
C LYS A 205 -5.84 4.72 19.15
N LYS A 206 -4.84 4.34 18.36
CA LYS A 206 -3.43 4.66 18.59
C LYS A 206 -2.98 5.98 17.94
N ALA A 207 -3.88 6.71 17.31
CA ALA A 207 -3.60 8.01 16.72
C ALA A 207 -3.09 9.01 17.76
N LEU A 208 -2.29 9.98 17.30
CA LEU A 208 -1.88 11.12 18.12
C LEU A 208 -3.12 11.93 18.50
N ASN A 209 -3.44 11.95 19.78
CA ASN A 209 -4.61 12.61 20.34
C ASN A 209 -4.24 13.34 21.63
N PRO A 210 -4.51 14.67 21.77
CA PRO A 210 -4.19 15.41 22.97
C PRO A 210 -4.99 14.95 24.21
N GLU A 211 -6.17 14.35 24.04
CA GLU A 211 -6.97 13.80 25.15
C GLU A 211 -6.38 12.46 25.67
N HIS A 212 -5.68 11.74 24.81
CA HIS A 212 -5.00 10.48 25.13
C HIS A 212 -3.57 10.52 24.58
N PRO A 213 -2.68 11.33 25.15
CA PRO A 213 -1.38 11.59 24.56
C PRO A 213 -0.52 10.34 24.54
N LYS A 214 0.12 10.12 23.39
CA LYS A 214 1.10 9.04 23.19
C LYS A 214 2.38 9.63 22.62
N MET A 215 3.51 9.08 23.04
CA MET A 215 4.80 9.39 22.47
C MET A 215 5.09 8.42 21.33
N ARG A 216 5.49 8.96 20.19
CA ARG A 216 5.85 8.18 19.00
C ARG A 216 7.02 8.85 18.29
N GLY A 217 7.95 8.04 17.74
CA GLY A 217 9.07 8.54 16.96
C GLY A 217 10.02 9.44 17.76
N SER A 218 10.12 9.24 19.09
CA SER A 218 10.98 10.02 19.98
C SER A 218 12.46 9.66 19.81
N HIS A 219 13.34 10.36 20.53
CA HIS A 219 14.74 9.99 20.67
C HIS A 219 14.91 8.90 21.73
N GLU A 220 15.64 7.85 21.40
CA GLU A 220 15.98 6.75 22.29
C GLU A 220 17.50 6.60 22.38
N ASN A 221 18.01 6.35 23.57
CA ASN A 221 19.41 6.02 23.79
C ASN A 221 19.68 4.56 23.40
N GLY A 222 20.93 4.18 23.17
CA GLY A 222 21.33 2.85 22.72
C GLY A 222 20.94 1.73 23.66
N ASP A 223 20.74 2.00 24.94
CA ASP A 223 20.27 1.04 25.94
C ASP A 223 18.79 0.64 25.79
N VAL A 224 17.96 1.49 25.16
CA VAL A 224 16.54 1.24 24.91
C VAL A 224 16.25 0.93 23.44
N PHE A 225 16.95 1.59 22.52
CA PHE A 225 16.71 1.49 21.08
C PHE A 225 16.80 0.05 20.56
N PHE A 226 17.81 -0.71 21.00
CA PHE A 226 17.99 -2.08 20.57
C PHE A 226 16.83 -2.98 21.00
N GLN A 227 16.38 -2.87 22.24
CA GLN A 227 15.27 -3.66 22.77
C GLN A 227 13.95 -3.37 22.03
N HIS A 228 13.69 -2.10 21.69
CA HIS A 228 12.52 -1.75 20.90
C HIS A 228 12.59 -2.30 19.48
N ARG A 229 13.76 -2.29 18.86
CA ARG A 229 13.96 -2.94 17.54
C ARG A 229 13.74 -4.44 17.61
N GLU A 230 14.25 -5.10 18.63
CA GLU A 230 14.11 -6.55 18.86
C GLU A 230 12.64 -6.93 19.09
N ALA A 231 11.88 -6.12 19.83
CA ALA A 231 10.47 -6.37 20.10
C ALA A 231 9.60 -6.41 18.81
N CYS A 232 10.05 -5.82 17.71
CA CYS A 232 9.34 -5.86 16.43
C CYS A 232 9.40 -7.25 15.77
N ASN A 233 10.36 -8.12 16.13
CA ASN A 233 10.56 -9.43 15.46
C ASN A 233 9.31 -10.29 15.51
N SER A 234 8.60 -10.35 16.62
CA SER A 234 7.36 -11.13 16.76
C SER A 234 6.26 -10.72 15.77
N VAL A 235 6.23 -9.47 15.36
CA VAL A 235 5.27 -8.95 14.36
C VAL A 235 5.62 -9.47 12.97
N TYR A 236 6.90 -9.43 12.62
CA TYR A 236 7.39 -9.96 11.33
C TYR A 236 7.27 -11.49 11.27
N ASP A 237 7.54 -12.20 12.35
CA ASP A 237 7.40 -13.67 12.45
C ASP A 237 5.94 -14.12 12.25
N ALA A 238 4.98 -13.31 12.69
CA ALA A 238 3.55 -13.59 12.51
C ALA A 238 3.01 -13.24 11.13
N LEU A 239 3.70 -12.38 10.37
CA LEU A 239 3.18 -11.83 9.13
C LEU A 239 2.86 -12.87 8.05
N PRO A 240 3.70 -13.89 7.78
CA PRO A 240 3.39 -14.91 6.77
C PRO A 240 2.03 -15.56 6.99
N ALA A 241 1.69 -15.93 8.22
CA ALA A 241 0.39 -16.52 8.54
C ALA A 241 -0.78 -15.55 8.31
N VAL A 242 -0.57 -14.25 8.50
CA VAL A 242 -1.58 -13.24 8.19
C VAL A 242 -1.80 -13.12 6.67
N VAL A 243 -0.73 -13.16 5.89
CA VAL A 243 -0.79 -13.12 4.42
C VAL A 243 -1.50 -14.38 3.89
N GLU A 244 -1.09 -15.57 4.33
CA GLU A 244 -1.72 -16.85 3.98
C GLU A 244 -3.24 -16.84 4.29
N LYS A 245 -3.62 -16.33 5.44
CA LYS A 245 -5.03 -16.17 5.83
C LYS A 245 -5.82 -15.36 4.79
N TYR A 246 -5.27 -14.24 4.31
CA TYR A 246 -5.95 -13.40 3.33
C TYR A 246 -5.89 -13.98 1.92
N MET A 247 -4.80 -14.61 1.52
CA MET A 247 -4.73 -15.38 0.27
C MET A 247 -5.78 -16.51 0.26
N ALA A 248 -5.92 -17.25 1.35
CA ALA A 248 -6.94 -18.29 1.47
C ALA A 248 -8.38 -17.74 1.36
N LYS A 249 -8.66 -16.56 1.94
CA LYS A 249 -9.97 -15.89 1.78
C LYS A 249 -10.24 -15.51 0.33
N ILE A 250 -9.25 -14.97 -0.36
CA ILE A 250 -9.34 -14.61 -1.78
C ILE A 250 -9.53 -15.85 -2.63
N ASN A 251 -8.70 -16.88 -2.44
CA ASN A 251 -8.83 -18.16 -3.13
C ASN A 251 -10.22 -18.77 -2.98
N ALA A 252 -10.78 -18.76 -1.77
CA ALA A 252 -12.12 -19.27 -1.51
C ALA A 252 -13.23 -18.48 -2.25
N LYS A 253 -13.09 -17.15 -2.36
CA LYS A 253 -14.05 -16.30 -3.08
C LYS A 253 -13.92 -16.42 -4.60
N LEU A 254 -12.69 -16.62 -5.11
CA LEU A 254 -12.40 -16.59 -6.55
C LEU A 254 -12.32 -17.98 -7.18
N GLY A 255 -12.11 -19.03 -6.40
CA GLY A 255 -11.78 -20.36 -6.91
C GLY A 255 -10.36 -20.45 -7.48
N THR A 256 -9.44 -19.61 -7.00
CA THR A 256 -8.03 -19.57 -7.36
C THR A 256 -7.17 -20.36 -6.37
N ASN A 257 -5.87 -20.43 -6.62
CA ASN A 257 -4.92 -21.12 -5.74
C ASN A 257 -3.62 -20.30 -5.62
N TYR A 258 -3.75 -19.04 -5.23
CA TYR A 258 -2.59 -18.19 -4.92
C TYR A 258 -1.90 -18.69 -3.65
N ASP A 259 -0.58 -18.61 -3.63
CA ASP A 259 0.27 -19.03 -2.53
C ASP A 259 1.38 -18.01 -2.29
N LEU A 260 2.14 -18.13 -1.20
CA LEU A 260 3.21 -17.19 -0.84
C LEU A 260 4.36 -17.17 -1.84
N PHE A 261 4.62 -18.29 -2.52
CA PHE A 261 5.73 -18.49 -3.45
C PHE A 261 5.31 -19.28 -4.69
#